data_c294f0287be36251c935aa4f6b5a1949
#
_entry.id   c294f0287be36251c935aa4f6b5a1949
#
_cell.length_a   1.000
_cell.length_b   1.000
_cell.length_c   1.000
_cell.angle_alpha   90.00
_cell.angle_beta   90.00
_cell.angle_gamma   90.00
#
_symmetry.space_group_name_H-M   'P 1'
#
loop_
_entity.id
_entity.type
_entity.pdbx_description
1 polymer ?
#
loop_
_entity_poly.entity_id
_entity_poly.type
_entity_poly.pdbx_seq_one_letter_code
_entity_poly.pdbx_strand_id
1 'polypeptide(L)'
;QMTYTVGPGEKAVVFYRFGKGLDRDNVKQQGFHLIAPWNEKYIYNVRIQEDLSLMEVLSKNGLTIKTELSYRYKPFDDEIGYVHDELGVGYHENIIIPEIRSVTREVIGEYLPEELYSTKREAIEDEIYERTKVSLAKKNLLLDAILIRDVTLPKTLQDAIENKLKQEQMSLEYEFKLEQAAKEAQKQIIEAEGKAEANRILSASLTANVLKDKGIEATIKLSESPNSKVVIVGAGEDGLPLILGN
;
A
#
# COMPACT_ATOMS: atom_id res chain seq x y z
N GLN A 1 53.00 -5.65 -11.60
CA GLN A 1 52.64 -4.32 -12.12
C GLN A 1 52.91 -3.26 -11.05
N MET A 2 53.58 -2.17 -11.42
CA MET A 2 53.91 -1.08 -10.50
C MET A 2 52.83 0.02 -10.47
N THR A 3 51.79 -0.11 -11.28
CA THR A 3 50.73 0.88 -11.42
C THR A 3 49.38 0.21 -11.42
N TYR A 4 48.36 0.94 -10.95
CA TYR A 4 46.95 0.55 -11.07
C TYR A 4 46.05 1.78 -11.15
N THR A 5 44.89 1.59 -11.69
CA THR A 5 43.85 2.62 -11.75
C THR A 5 42.65 2.17 -10.95
N VAL A 6 42.12 3.05 -10.13
CA VAL A 6 40.83 2.88 -9.42
C VAL A 6 39.77 3.58 -10.26
N GLY A 7 38.78 2.84 -10.69
CA GLY A 7 37.70 3.33 -11.53
C GLY A 7 36.71 4.26 -10.80
N PRO A 8 35.82 4.91 -11.53
CA PRO A 8 34.74 5.71 -10.93
C PRO A 8 33.79 4.79 -10.12
N GLY A 9 33.47 5.16 -8.88
CA GLY A 9 32.64 4.36 -7.98
C GLY A 9 33.36 3.15 -7.38
N GLU A 10 34.69 3.13 -7.46
CA GLU A 10 35.55 2.16 -6.81
C GLU A 10 36.47 2.85 -5.81
N LYS A 11 36.90 2.10 -4.82
CA LYS A 11 37.96 2.49 -3.90
C LYS A 11 38.92 1.33 -3.69
N ALA A 12 40.18 1.61 -3.37
CA ALA A 12 41.16 0.57 -3.14
C ALA A 12 41.83 0.70 -1.78
N VAL A 13 42.08 -0.46 -1.18
CA VAL A 13 42.88 -0.63 0.03
C VAL A 13 44.16 -1.32 -0.33
N VAL A 14 45.27 -0.88 0.28
CA VAL A 14 46.62 -1.41 -0.01
C VAL A 14 47.17 -2.13 1.21
N PHE A 15 47.66 -3.36 0.97
CA PHE A 15 48.41 -4.12 1.95
C PHE A 15 49.91 -3.99 1.64
N TYR A 16 50.64 -3.42 2.59
CA TYR A 16 52.10 -3.23 2.51
C TYR A 16 52.83 -4.41 3.11
N ARG A 17 53.29 -5.32 2.27
CA ARG A 17 53.95 -6.58 2.69
C ARG A 17 55.19 -6.34 3.54
N PHE A 18 56.01 -5.35 3.21
CA PHE A 18 57.21 -4.99 3.93
C PHE A 18 57.07 -3.63 4.62
N GLY A 19 56.06 -3.47 5.48
CA GLY A 19 55.80 -2.19 6.12
C GLY A 19 54.70 -2.28 7.17
N LYS A 20 53.81 -1.33 7.16
CA LYS A 20 52.73 -1.17 8.14
C LYS A 20 51.58 -2.19 8.01
N GLY A 21 51.66 -3.11 7.06
CA GLY A 21 50.57 -4.05 6.81
C GLY A 21 49.42 -3.40 6.06
N LEU A 22 48.17 -3.70 6.46
CA LEU A 22 46.98 -3.10 5.87
C LEU A 22 46.84 -1.63 6.26
N ASP A 23 46.65 -0.77 5.24
CA ASP A 23 46.43 0.65 5.44
C ASP A 23 44.92 0.93 5.49
N ARG A 24 44.32 0.81 6.70
CA ARG A 24 42.89 0.93 6.91
C ARG A 24 42.37 2.36 6.73
N ASP A 25 43.18 3.34 7.16
CA ASP A 25 42.75 4.74 7.22
C ASP A 25 43.00 5.48 5.92
N ASN A 26 43.83 4.95 5.02
CA ASN A 26 44.19 5.64 3.78
C ASN A 26 43.63 4.91 2.54
N VAL A 27 42.32 5.00 2.41
CA VAL A 27 41.57 4.44 1.26
C VAL A 27 41.93 5.24 0.00
N LYS A 28 42.36 4.56 -1.05
CA LYS A 28 42.72 5.17 -2.32
C LYS A 28 41.47 5.50 -3.13
N GLN A 29 41.38 6.78 -3.45
CA GLN A 29 40.28 7.32 -4.27
C GLN A 29 40.46 6.94 -5.75
N GLN A 30 39.44 7.25 -6.56
CA GLN A 30 39.50 7.08 -8.02
C GLN A 30 40.72 7.80 -8.61
N GLY A 31 41.34 7.18 -9.58
CA GLY A 31 42.49 7.76 -10.27
C GLY A 31 43.65 6.77 -10.45
N PHE A 32 44.77 7.30 -10.90
CA PHE A 32 46.00 6.55 -11.15
C PHE A 32 46.86 6.50 -9.89
N HIS A 33 47.33 5.30 -9.53
CA HIS A 33 48.14 5.07 -8.34
C HIS A 33 49.39 4.21 -8.66
N LEU A 34 50.46 4.53 -7.95
CA LEU A 34 51.69 3.75 -7.97
C LEU A 34 51.71 2.79 -6.76
N ILE A 35 52.15 1.57 -7.00
CA ILE A 35 52.27 0.54 -5.97
C ILE A 35 53.55 -0.25 -6.20
N ALA A 36 54.25 -0.54 -5.13
CA ALA A 36 55.40 -1.44 -5.21
C ALA A 36 54.97 -2.86 -5.59
N PRO A 37 55.76 -3.59 -6.41
CA PRO A 37 55.32 -4.88 -7.00
C PRO A 37 55.05 -5.98 -5.97
N TRP A 38 55.55 -5.84 -4.76
CA TRP A 38 55.32 -6.78 -3.65
C TRP A 38 54.12 -6.44 -2.77
N ASN A 39 53.48 -5.25 -2.94
CA ASN A 39 52.30 -4.89 -2.21
C ASN A 39 51.06 -5.40 -2.94
N GLU A 40 50.03 -5.63 -2.16
CA GLU A 40 48.74 -6.11 -2.68
C GLU A 40 47.69 -4.99 -2.61
N LYS A 41 46.79 -4.97 -3.58
CA LYS A 41 45.70 -4.01 -3.68
C LYS A 41 44.39 -4.76 -3.74
N TYR A 42 43.38 -4.22 -3.06
CA TYR A 42 42.01 -4.73 -3.08
C TYR A 42 41.10 -3.61 -3.51
N ILE A 43 40.36 -3.82 -4.61
CA ILE A 43 39.45 -2.84 -5.19
C ILE A 43 38.04 -3.24 -4.80
N TYR A 44 37.29 -2.26 -4.29
CA TYR A 44 35.92 -2.41 -3.85
C TYR A 44 34.99 -1.49 -4.64
N ASN A 45 33.85 -2.02 -5.06
CA ASN A 45 32.76 -1.22 -5.59
C ASN A 45 31.99 -0.56 -4.43
N VAL A 46 31.96 0.76 -4.38
CA VAL A 46 31.28 1.54 -3.34
C VAL A 46 29.94 2.12 -3.80
N ARG A 47 29.48 1.73 -4.98
CA ARG A 47 28.15 2.05 -5.45
C ARG A 47 27.11 1.19 -4.76
N ILE A 48 25.85 1.66 -4.80
CA ILE A 48 24.74 0.83 -4.37
C ILE A 48 24.64 -0.38 -5.29
N GLN A 49 24.67 -1.56 -4.67
CA GLN A 49 24.53 -2.86 -5.30
C GLN A 49 23.19 -3.45 -4.88
N GLU A 50 22.53 -4.14 -5.80
CA GLU A 50 21.29 -4.86 -5.53
C GLU A 50 21.54 -6.35 -5.67
N ASP A 51 20.96 -7.13 -4.77
CA ASP A 51 20.93 -8.58 -4.86
C ASP A 51 19.61 -9.14 -4.34
N LEU A 52 19.37 -10.43 -4.64
CA LEU A 52 18.16 -11.16 -4.31
C LEU A 52 18.52 -12.30 -3.35
N SER A 53 17.69 -12.49 -2.33
CA SER A 53 17.80 -13.65 -1.44
C SER A 53 16.49 -14.42 -1.42
N LEU A 54 16.53 -15.61 -2.00
CA LEU A 54 15.46 -16.59 -1.86
C LEU A 54 15.69 -17.41 -0.59
N MET A 55 14.66 -17.52 0.26
CA MET A 55 14.75 -18.29 1.50
C MET A 55 13.43 -18.95 1.87
N GLU A 56 13.53 -19.99 2.66
CA GLU A 56 12.41 -20.63 3.33
C GLU A 56 12.44 -20.25 4.81
N VAL A 57 11.33 -19.75 5.32
CA VAL A 57 11.18 -19.31 6.71
C VAL A 57 9.95 -19.94 7.34
N LEU A 58 9.97 -20.11 8.65
CA LEU A 58 8.81 -20.56 9.41
C LEU A 58 8.05 -19.37 9.94
N SER A 59 6.77 -19.35 9.72
CA SER A 59 5.85 -18.39 10.32
C SER A 59 5.54 -18.74 11.77
N LYS A 60 4.86 -17.84 12.48
CA LYS A 60 4.47 -17.98 13.90
C LYS A 60 3.73 -19.28 14.20
N ASN A 61 2.93 -19.78 13.29
CA ASN A 61 2.21 -21.05 13.42
C ASN A 61 2.96 -22.28 12.88
N GLY A 62 4.26 -22.13 12.57
CA GLY A 62 5.14 -23.22 12.12
C GLY A 62 4.97 -23.63 10.66
N LEU A 63 4.27 -22.84 9.85
CA LEU A 63 4.15 -23.09 8.42
C LEU A 63 5.36 -22.55 7.65
N THR A 64 5.86 -23.36 6.72
CA THR A 64 6.97 -22.94 5.86
C THR A 64 6.47 -22.02 4.76
N ILE A 65 7.09 -20.84 4.68
CA ILE A 65 6.83 -19.81 3.67
C ILE A 65 8.10 -19.65 2.84
N LYS A 66 7.95 -19.59 1.52
CA LYS A 66 9.03 -19.16 0.63
C LYS A 66 8.91 -17.69 0.39
N THR A 67 10.00 -16.96 0.64
CA THR A 67 10.04 -15.52 0.40
C THR A 67 11.25 -15.15 -0.41
N GLU A 68 11.05 -14.19 -1.32
CA GLU A 68 12.09 -13.56 -2.11
C GLU A 68 12.26 -12.11 -1.65
N LEU A 69 13.47 -11.78 -1.20
CA LEU A 69 13.85 -10.45 -0.77
C LEU A 69 14.80 -9.82 -1.79
N SER A 70 14.51 -8.60 -2.21
CA SER A 70 15.47 -7.72 -2.88
C SER A 70 16.04 -6.77 -1.84
N TYR A 71 17.35 -6.60 -1.85
CA TYR A 71 18.01 -5.68 -0.95
C TYR A 71 19.11 -4.90 -1.67
N ARG A 72 19.26 -3.65 -1.28
CA ARG A 72 20.28 -2.74 -1.81
C ARG A 72 21.21 -2.32 -0.69
N TYR A 73 22.49 -2.43 -0.96
CA TYR A 73 23.52 -2.16 0.01
C TYR A 73 24.75 -1.52 -0.63
N LYS A 74 25.59 -0.91 0.18
CA LYS A 74 26.93 -0.51 -0.17
C LYS A 74 27.81 -0.48 1.10
N PRO A 75 29.13 -0.63 1.00
CA PRO A 75 30.02 -0.33 2.11
C PRO A 75 30.08 1.19 2.33
N PHE A 76 30.36 1.63 3.56
CA PHE A 76 30.68 3.04 3.79
C PHE A 76 31.98 3.40 3.07
N ASP A 77 31.94 4.46 2.30
CA ASP A 77 32.98 4.84 1.33
C ASP A 77 34.35 5.05 1.98
N ASP A 78 34.42 5.61 3.17
CA ASP A 78 35.67 5.91 3.86
C ASP A 78 36.10 4.80 4.81
N GLU A 79 35.23 3.81 5.08
CA GLU A 79 35.46 2.71 6.02
C GLU A 79 35.84 1.40 5.33
N ILE A 80 36.12 1.42 4.03
CA ILE A 80 36.49 0.24 3.24
C ILE A 80 37.73 -0.49 3.81
N GLY A 81 38.66 0.25 4.39
CA GLY A 81 39.83 -0.35 5.04
C GLY A 81 39.45 -1.24 6.22
N TYR A 82 38.47 -0.83 7.03
CA TYR A 82 37.94 -1.62 8.14
C TYR A 82 37.08 -2.79 7.65
N VAL A 83 36.27 -2.57 6.62
CA VAL A 83 35.51 -3.66 5.98
C VAL A 83 36.45 -4.74 5.47
N HIS A 84 37.58 -4.35 4.85
CA HIS A 84 38.58 -5.33 4.38
C HIS A 84 39.24 -6.08 5.52
N ASP A 85 39.64 -5.38 6.58
CA ASP A 85 40.35 -5.97 7.73
C ASP A 85 39.48 -6.94 8.51
N GLU A 86 38.24 -6.56 8.78
CA GLU A 86 37.32 -7.31 9.64
C GLU A 86 36.51 -8.37 8.89
N LEU A 87 36.08 -8.07 7.67
CA LEU A 87 35.13 -8.90 6.93
C LEU A 87 35.74 -9.54 5.68
N GLY A 88 36.81 -8.94 5.13
CA GLY A 88 37.46 -9.42 3.92
C GLY A 88 36.68 -9.11 2.62
N VAL A 89 37.15 -9.67 1.51
CA VAL A 89 36.56 -9.46 0.19
C VAL A 89 35.19 -10.13 0.02
N GLY A 90 34.92 -11.18 0.80
CA GLY A 90 33.67 -11.94 0.75
C GLY A 90 32.61 -11.44 1.73
N TYR A 91 32.63 -10.17 2.12
CA TYR A 91 31.70 -9.60 3.10
C TYR A 91 30.22 -9.76 2.71
N HIS A 92 29.95 -9.80 1.41
CA HIS A 92 28.56 -9.98 0.92
C HIS A 92 28.04 -11.39 1.27
N GLU A 93 28.76 -12.44 0.88
CA GLU A 93 28.35 -13.81 1.09
C GLU A 93 28.45 -14.23 2.56
N ASN A 94 29.46 -13.72 3.26
CA ASN A 94 29.77 -14.16 4.62
C ASN A 94 29.03 -13.35 5.70
N ILE A 95 28.62 -12.12 5.40
CA ILE A 95 28.02 -11.21 6.39
C ILE A 95 26.65 -10.74 5.97
N ILE A 96 26.51 -10.10 4.78
CA ILE A 96 25.24 -9.46 4.39
C ILE A 96 24.15 -10.50 4.24
N ILE A 97 24.37 -11.54 3.44
CA ILE A 97 23.35 -12.58 3.20
C ILE A 97 22.92 -13.28 4.50
N PRO A 98 23.85 -13.78 5.34
CA PRO A 98 23.46 -14.41 6.60
C PRO A 98 22.73 -13.48 7.57
N GLU A 99 23.13 -12.23 7.65
CA GLU A 99 22.47 -11.23 8.52
C GLU A 99 21.05 -10.97 8.09
N ILE A 100 20.83 -10.68 6.81
CA ILE A 100 19.49 -10.46 6.23
C ILE A 100 18.62 -11.70 6.47
N ARG A 101 19.15 -12.90 6.21
CA ARG A 101 18.41 -14.15 6.43
C ARG A 101 18.07 -14.39 7.89
N SER A 102 18.96 -14.03 8.80
CA SER A 102 18.74 -14.19 10.24
C SER A 102 17.63 -13.27 10.73
N VAL A 103 17.73 -11.98 10.43
CA VAL A 103 16.71 -10.98 10.81
C VAL A 103 15.37 -11.29 10.17
N THR A 104 15.36 -11.64 8.89
CA THR A 104 14.12 -11.98 8.18
C THR A 104 13.42 -13.18 8.81
N ARG A 105 14.19 -14.22 9.17
CA ARG A 105 13.65 -15.41 9.83
C ARG A 105 13.07 -15.08 11.21
N GLU A 106 13.75 -14.23 11.96
CA GLU A 106 13.28 -13.77 13.27
C GLU A 106 11.98 -12.99 13.14
N VAL A 107 11.95 -11.96 12.31
CA VAL A 107 10.77 -11.10 12.13
C VAL A 107 9.59 -11.89 11.58
N ILE A 108 9.77 -12.64 10.48
CA ILE A 108 8.66 -13.43 9.89
C ILE A 108 8.12 -14.48 10.87
N GLY A 109 8.98 -15.03 11.74
CA GLY A 109 8.57 -15.97 12.79
C GLY A 109 7.63 -15.37 13.84
N GLU A 110 7.52 -14.07 13.95
CA GLU A 110 6.60 -13.37 14.86
C GLU A 110 5.19 -13.17 14.24
N TYR A 111 5.05 -13.33 12.91
CA TYR A 111 3.82 -13.03 12.16
C TYR A 111 3.14 -14.30 11.61
N LEU A 112 1.81 -14.18 11.43
CA LEU A 112 1.03 -15.21 10.74
C LEU A 112 1.18 -15.07 9.23
N PRO A 113 1.04 -16.18 8.46
CA PRO A 113 1.09 -16.14 7.00
C PRO A 113 0.11 -15.16 6.36
N GLU A 114 -1.10 -15.03 6.95
CA GLU A 114 -2.14 -14.11 6.49
C GLU A 114 -1.70 -12.65 6.59
N GLU A 115 -0.96 -12.30 7.65
CA GLU A 115 -0.46 -10.94 7.89
C GLU A 115 0.64 -10.57 6.89
N LEU A 116 1.49 -11.54 6.51
CA LEU A 116 2.50 -11.35 5.48
C LEU A 116 1.87 -11.18 4.09
N TYR A 117 0.79 -11.92 3.81
CA TYR A 117 0.16 -11.94 2.49
C TYR A 117 -0.67 -10.68 2.22
N SER A 118 -1.24 -10.05 3.23
CA SER A 118 -2.24 -9.01 3.01
C SER A 118 -2.03 -7.70 3.76
N THR A 119 -2.05 -7.72 5.10
CA THR A 119 -2.32 -6.49 5.87
C THR A 119 -1.12 -5.81 6.49
N LYS A 120 -0.06 -6.58 6.79
CA LYS A 120 1.10 -6.07 7.53
C LYS A 120 2.43 -6.16 6.77
N ARG A 121 2.38 -6.43 5.48
CA ARG A 121 3.59 -6.61 4.67
C ARG A 121 4.55 -5.43 4.76
N GLU A 122 4.05 -4.22 4.63
CA GLU A 122 4.84 -2.99 4.72
C GLU A 122 5.48 -2.84 6.11
N ALA A 123 4.72 -3.06 7.18
CA ALA A 123 5.25 -3.01 8.53
C ALA A 123 6.33 -4.06 8.80
N ILE A 124 6.19 -5.26 8.21
CA ILE A 124 7.18 -6.33 8.30
C ILE A 124 8.46 -5.98 7.50
N GLU A 125 8.31 -5.39 6.32
CA GLU A 125 9.44 -4.87 5.52
C GLU A 125 10.22 -3.81 6.29
N ASP A 126 9.52 -2.85 6.89
CA ASP A 126 10.12 -1.77 7.69
C ASP A 126 10.87 -2.34 8.91
N GLU A 127 10.28 -3.32 9.60
CA GLU A 127 10.91 -3.96 10.75
C GLU A 127 12.18 -4.74 10.35
N ILE A 128 12.13 -5.50 9.25
CA ILE A 128 13.30 -6.20 8.72
C ILE A 128 14.38 -5.18 8.32
N TYR A 129 13.99 -4.10 7.65
CA TYR A 129 14.90 -3.04 7.23
C TYR A 129 15.60 -2.40 8.43
N GLU A 130 14.87 -1.94 9.44
CA GLU A 130 15.46 -1.23 10.58
C GLU A 130 16.36 -2.15 11.42
N ARG A 131 15.94 -3.38 11.70
CA ARG A 131 16.76 -4.34 12.43
C ARG A 131 18.07 -4.68 11.66
N THR A 132 17.96 -4.92 10.36
CA THR A 132 19.12 -5.25 9.50
C THR A 132 20.06 -4.06 9.34
N LYS A 133 19.52 -2.86 9.13
CA LYS A 133 20.29 -1.62 9.03
C LYS A 133 21.16 -1.36 10.25
N VAL A 134 20.59 -1.52 11.45
CA VAL A 134 21.34 -1.35 12.70
C VAL A 134 22.48 -2.39 12.82
N SER A 135 22.23 -3.63 12.41
CA SER A 135 23.24 -4.69 12.46
C SER A 135 24.37 -4.47 11.46
N LEU A 136 24.03 -4.12 10.21
CA LEU A 136 25.01 -3.89 9.15
C LEU A 136 25.82 -2.60 9.38
N ALA A 137 25.22 -1.56 9.94
CA ALA A 137 25.91 -0.31 10.26
C ALA A 137 27.06 -0.51 11.24
N LYS A 138 26.93 -1.41 12.21
CA LYS A 138 28.02 -1.79 13.14
C LYS A 138 29.22 -2.43 12.43
N LYS A 139 29.05 -2.87 11.20
CA LYS A 139 30.06 -3.55 10.37
C LYS A 139 30.52 -2.68 9.20
N ASN A 140 30.26 -1.36 9.28
CA ASN A 140 30.60 -0.38 8.25
C ASN A 140 29.92 -0.63 6.89
N LEU A 141 28.70 -1.20 6.92
CA LEU A 141 27.88 -1.49 5.75
C LEU A 141 26.59 -0.69 5.83
N LEU A 142 26.23 -0.02 4.73
CA LEU A 142 24.98 0.70 4.57
C LEU A 142 23.96 -0.21 3.89
N LEU A 143 22.81 -0.36 4.50
CA LEU A 143 21.61 -0.90 3.86
C LEU A 143 20.78 0.26 3.33
N ASP A 144 20.58 0.30 2.00
CA ASP A 144 19.78 1.35 1.36
C ASP A 144 18.28 1.00 1.35
N ALA A 145 17.93 -0.24 1.00
CA ALA A 145 16.55 -0.71 1.01
C ALA A 145 16.49 -2.23 1.19
N ILE A 146 15.36 -2.68 1.72
CA ILE A 146 14.91 -4.08 1.68
C ILE A 146 13.46 -4.08 1.22
N LEU A 147 13.11 -5.03 0.35
CA LEU A 147 11.76 -5.22 -0.18
C LEU A 147 11.44 -6.71 -0.25
N ILE A 148 10.30 -7.10 0.26
CA ILE A 148 9.75 -8.45 0.03
C ILE A 148 9.13 -8.45 -1.36
N ARG A 149 9.72 -9.18 -2.32
CA ARG A 149 9.22 -9.24 -3.70
C ARG A 149 8.08 -10.22 -3.86
N ASP A 150 8.26 -11.41 -3.34
CA ASP A 150 7.28 -12.49 -3.41
C ASP A 150 7.18 -13.25 -2.10
N VAL A 151 5.96 -13.70 -1.82
CA VAL A 151 5.64 -14.57 -0.69
C VAL A 151 4.82 -15.74 -1.22
N THR A 152 5.46 -16.88 -1.37
CA THR A 152 4.80 -18.08 -1.86
C THR A 152 4.35 -18.96 -0.69
N LEU A 153 3.05 -19.18 -0.60
CA LEU A 153 2.42 -20.06 0.37
C LEU A 153 2.07 -21.43 -0.26
N PRO A 154 1.99 -22.50 0.53
CA PRO A 154 1.38 -23.74 0.06
C PRO A 154 -0.02 -23.46 -0.48
N LYS A 155 -0.36 -24.06 -1.64
CA LYS A 155 -1.62 -23.77 -2.36
C LYS A 155 -2.87 -23.94 -1.50
N THR A 156 -2.92 -24.97 -0.68
CA THR A 156 -4.03 -25.24 0.25
C THR A 156 -4.23 -24.11 1.27
N LEU A 157 -3.13 -23.49 1.72
CA LEU A 157 -3.17 -22.38 2.65
C LEU A 157 -3.56 -21.08 1.93
N GLN A 158 -3.03 -20.85 0.73
CA GLN A 158 -3.40 -19.71 -0.09
C GLN A 158 -4.91 -19.72 -0.37
N ASP A 159 -5.46 -20.85 -0.85
CA ASP A 159 -6.89 -21.01 -1.11
C ASP A 159 -7.74 -20.77 0.16
N ALA A 160 -7.28 -21.21 1.32
CA ALA A 160 -7.97 -20.99 2.59
C ALA A 160 -7.97 -19.51 3.00
N ILE A 161 -6.85 -18.81 2.85
CA ILE A 161 -6.72 -17.39 3.14
C ILE A 161 -7.59 -16.56 2.18
N GLU A 162 -7.53 -16.85 0.88
CA GLU A 162 -8.35 -16.18 -0.12
C GLU A 162 -9.85 -16.35 0.15
N ASN A 163 -10.28 -17.55 0.50
CA ASN A 163 -11.68 -17.82 0.87
C ASN A 163 -12.09 -17.05 2.13
N LYS A 164 -11.24 -17.00 3.16
CA LYS A 164 -11.49 -16.24 4.38
C LYS A 164 -11.63 -14.75 4.08
N LEU A 165 -10.68 -14.17 3.34
CA LEU A 165 -10.72 -12.77 2.94
C LEU A 165 -11.97 -12.45 2.11
N LYS A 166 -12.37 -13.35 1.20
CA LYS A 166 -13.60 -13.21 0.43
C LYS A 166 -14.83 -13.18 1.32
N GLN A 167 -14.92 -14.06 2.33
CA GLN A 167 -16.04 -14.09 3.27
C GLN A 167 -16.07 -12.82 4.14
N GLU A 168 -14.92 -12.33 4.60
CA GLU A 168 -14.83 -11.07 5.33
C GLU A 168 -15.31 -9.89 4.48
N GLN A 169 -14.88 -9.81 3.22
CA GLN A 169 -15.35 -8.76 2.29
C GLN A 169 -16.86 -8.87 2.03
N MET A 170 -17.40 -10.07 1.87
CA MET A 170 -18.84 -10.25 1.71
C MET A 170 -19.61 -9.81 2.97
N SER A 171 -19.09 -10.11 4.17
CA SER A 171 -19.70 -9.67 5.42
C SER A 171 -19.75 -8.15 5.53
N LEU A 172 -18.64 -7.47 5.24
CA LEU A 172 -18.57 -6.01 5.20
C LEU A 172 -19.54 -5.41 4.17
N GLU A 173 -19.64 -6.03 2.99
CA GLU A 173 -20.60 -5.61 1.97
C GLU A 173 -22.05 -5.75 2.45
N TYR A 174 -22.38 -6.84 3.16
CA TYR A 174 -23.71 -7.01 3.75
C TYR A 174 -23.99 -5.97 4.84
N GLU A 175 -23.05 -5.69 5.72
CA GLU A 175 -23.20 -4.64 6.73
C GLU A 175 -23.46 -3.27 6.08
N PHE A 176 -22.71 -2.93 5.04
CA PHE A 176 -22.88 -1.70 4.29
C PHE A 176 -24.27 -1.63 3.60
N LYS A 177 -24.71 -2.73 3.01
CA LYS A 177 -26.06 -2.82 2.40
C LYS A 177 -27.17 -2.68 3.44
N LEU A 178 -27.01 -3.25 4.63
CA LEU A 178 -27.96 -3.09 5.72
C LEU A 178 -28.03 -1.63 6.20
N GLU A 179 -26.87 -0.99 6.37
CA GLU A 179 -26.80 0.43 6.75
C GLU A 179 -27.47 1.33 5.67
N GLN A 180 -27.22 1.03 4.40
CA GLN A 180 -27.80 1.75 3.28
C GLN A 180 -29.31 1.58 3.24
N ALA A 181 -29.81 0.36 3.43
CA ALA A 181 -31.24 0.08 3.48
C ALA A 181 -31.93 0.78 4.68
N ALA A 182 -31.26 0.80 5.85
CA ALA A 182 -31.76 1.54 7.02
C ALA A 182 -31.85 3.04 6.76
N LYS A 183 -30.83 3.63 6.15
CA LYS A 183 -30.83 5.07 5.77
C LYS A 183 -31.90 5.38 4.72
N GLU A 184 -32.11 4.50 3.76
CA GLU A 184 -33.18 4.69 2.75
C GLU A 184 -34.56 4.58 3.37
N ALA A 185 -34.81 3.63 4.27
CA ALA A 185 -36.05 3.52 5.02
C ALA A 185 -36.31 4.79 5.87
N GLN A 186 -35.28 5.27 6.57
CA GLN A 186 -35.34 6.51 7.34
C GLN A 186 -35.71 7.70 6.46
N LYS A 187 -35.08 7.83 5.29
CA LYS A 187 -35.36 8.86 4.31
C LYS A 187 -36.84 8.82 3.84
N GLN A 188 -37.34 7.61 3.52
CA GLN A 188 -38.75 7.45 3.10
C GLN A 188 -39.73 7.84 4.21
N ILE A 189 -39.41 7.52 5.48
CA ILE A 189 -40.22 7.95 6.62
C ILE A 189 -40.26 9.50 6.71
N ILE A 190 -39.10 10.15 6.67
CA ILE A 190 -38.96 11.59 6.75
C ILE A 190 -39.73 12.27 5.57
N GLU A 191 -39.61 11.73 4.35
CA GLU A 191 -40.31 12.22 3.18
C GLU A 191 -41.82 12.05 3.34
N ALA A 192 -42.30 10.92 3.87
CA ALA A 192 -43.73 10.67 4.12
C ALA A 192 -44.26 11.60 5.20
N GLU A 193 -43.57 11.80 6.28
CA GLU A 193 -43.91 12.74 7.37
C GLU A 193 -43.96 14.19 6.83
N GLY A 194 -42.94 14.60 6.03
CA GLY A 194 -42.89 15.89 5.37
C GLY A 194 -44.12 16.15 4.44
N LYS A 195 -44.48 15.14 3.65
CA LYS A 195 -45.65 15.17 2.79
C LYS A 195 -46.96 15.23 3.59
N ALA A 196 -47.06 14.45 4.66
CA ALA A 196 -48.23 14.46 5.54
C ALA A 196 -48.41 15.83 6.24
N GLU A 197 -47.31 16.41 6.74
CA GLU A 197 -47.35 17.73 7.36
C GLU A 197 -47.68 18.86 6.34
N ALA A 198 -47.08 18.80 5.15
CA ALA A 198 -47.39 19.72 4.07
C ALA A 198 -48.90 19.65 3.68
N ASN A 199 -49.44 18.44 3.56
CA ASN A 199 -50.87 18.25 3.29
C ASN A 199 -51.76 18.75 4.45
N ARG A 200 -51.33 18.56 5.71
CA ARG A 200 -52.05 19.09 6.88
C ARG A 200 -52.11 20.60 6.88
N ILE A 201 -51.00 21.28 6.57
CA ILE A 201 -50.92 22.74 6.45
C ILE A 201 -51.80 23.24 5.31
N LEU A 202 -51.73 22.59 4.14
CA LEU A 202 -52.57 22.91 2.98
C LEU A 202 -54.05 22.75 3.30
N SER A 203 -54.43 21.62 3.91
CA SER A 203 -55.83 21.37 4.28
C SER A 203 -56.37 22.38 5.30
N ALA A 204 -55.52 22.83 6.23
CA ALA A 204 -55.88 23.86 7.21
C ALA A 204 -56.04 25.27 6.56
N SER A 205 -55.31 25.53 5.47
CA SER A 205 -55.34 26.80 4.73
C SER A 205 -56.38 26.85 3.60
N LEU A 206 -56.88 25.69 3.17
CA LEU A 206 -57.88 25.59 2.08
C LEU A 206 -59.31 25.87 2.58
N THR A 207 -59.67 27.15 2.57
CA THR A 207 -61.07 27.50 2.67
C THR A 207 -61.79 27.27 1.34
N ALA A 208 -63.10 27.11 1.37
CA ALA A 208 -63.95 26.94 0.15
C ALA A 208 -63.68 27.97 -0.93
N ASN A 209 -63.33 29.21 -0.56
CA ASN A 209 -63.00 30.28 -1.49
C ASN A 209 -61.63 30.08 -2.18
N VAL A 210 -60.58 29.57 -1.46
CA VAL A 210 -59.28 29.29 -2.05
C VAL A 210 -59.37 28.14 -3.02
N LEU A 211 -60.21 27.13 -2.75
CA LEU A 211 -60.44 26.02 -3.70
C LEU A 211 -61.10 26.49 -5.00
N LYS A 212 -62.07 27.43 -4.91
CA LYS A 212 -62.64 28.03 -6.08
C LYS A 212 -61.66 28.85 -6.89
N ASP A 213 -60.83 29.67 -6.26
CA ASP A 213 -59.78 30.45 -6.93
C ASP A 213 -58.74 29.54 -7.64
N LYS A 214 -58.29 28.48 -7.01
CA LYS A 214 -57.40 27.52 -7.65
C LYS A 214 -58.10 26.77 -8.80
N GLY A 215 -59.36 26.47 -8.69
CA GLY A 215 -60.15 25.87 -9.77
C GLY A 215 -60.26 26.80 -10.98
N ILE A 216 -60.46 28.09 -10.75
CA ILE A 216 -60.49 29.12 -11.80
C ILE A 216 -59.08 29.25 -12.44
N GLU A 217 -58.06 29.35 -11.66
CA GLU A 217 -56.64 29.44 -12.16
C GLU A 217 -56.27 28.22 -13.02
N ALA A 218 -56.61 27.01 -12.60
CA ALA A 218 -56.37 25.77 -13.35
C ALA A 218 -57.21 25.80 -14.70
N THR A 219 -58.37 26.28 -14.67
CA THR A 219 -59.26 26.43 -15.88
C THR A 219 -58.65 27.43 -16.86
N ILE A 220 -58.13 28.55 -16.38
CA ILE A 220 -57.42 29.54 -17.21
C ILE A 220 -56.21 28.96 -17.86
N LYS A 221 -55.35 28.27 -17.09
CA LYS A 221 -54.16 27.59 -17.62
C LYS A 221 -54.49 26.51 -18.65
N LEU A 222 -55.58 25.81 -18.46
CA LEU A 222 -56.09 24.83 -19.45
C LEU A 222 -56.57 25.51 -20.75
N SER A 223 -57.24 26.70 -20.66
CA SER A 223 -57.69 27.45 -21.83
C SER A 223 -56.54 28.06 -22.64
N GLU A 224 -55.38 28.32 -22.00
CA GLU A 224 -54.17 28.85 -22.67
C GLU A 224 -53.30 27.75 -23.27
N SER A 225 -53.60 26.48 -23.03
CA SER A 225 -52.79 25.33 -23.53
C SER A 225 -53.02 25.17 -25.05
N PRO A 226 -51.96 25.12 -25.85
CA PRO A 226 -52.04 24.98 -27.31
C PRO A 226 -52.57 23.61 -27.80
N ASN A 227 -52.79 22.66 -26.89
CA ASN A 227 -53.40 21.35 -27.19
C ASN A 227 -54.92 21.43 -26.89
N SER A 228 -55.70 21.62 -27.89
CA SER A 228 -57.15 21.65 -27.81
C SER A 228 -57.72 20.25 -27.48
N LYS A 229 -57.78 19.93 -26.20
CA LYS A 229 -58.65 18.88 -25.68
C LYS A 229 -59.83 19.55 -25.00
N VAL A 230 -61.01 19.21 -25.45
CA VAL A 230 -62.27 19.71 -24.84
C VAL A 230 -62.40 19.09 -23.46
N VAL A 231 -62.23 19.91 -22.43
CA VAL A 231 -62.46 19.48 -21.04
C VAL A 231 -63.81 19.96 -20.62
N ILE A 232 -64.78 19.06 -20.48
CA ILE A 232 -66.10 19.40 -19.92
C ILE A 232 -65.95 19.33 -18.39
N VAL A 233 -65.91 20.47 -17.74
CA VAL A 233 -65.98 20.61 -16.29
C VAL A 233 -67.41 20.46 -15.84
N GLY A 234 -67.81 19.24 -15.50
CA GLY A 234 -69.12 19.03 -14.85
C GLY A 234 -68.98 19.27 -13.36
N ALA A 235 -69.91 20.03 -12.78
CA ALA A 235 -70.10 20.20 -11.36
C ALA A 235 -70.70 18.89 -10.78
N GLY A 236 -69.90 17.85 -10.52
CA GLY A 236 -70.29 16.79 -9.62
C GLY A 236 -70.16 17.26 -8.17
N GLU A 237 -70.89 16.64 -7.24
CA GLU A 237 -70.89 16.99 -5.82
C GLU A 237 -69.48 17.02 -5.22
N ASP A 238 -68.47 16.37 -5.85
CA ASP A 238 -67.06 16.30 -5.40
C ASP A 238 -66.05 17.21 -6.15
N GLY A 239 -66.54 18.05 -7.10
CA GLY A 239 -65.77 19.12 -7.75
C GLY A 239 -64.61 18.68 -8.65
N LEU A 240 -64.52 17.39 -9.04
CA LEU A 240 -63.44 16.86 -9.88
C LEU A 240 -63.82 16.95 -11.39
N PRO A 241 -62.84 17.38 -12.24
CA PRO A 241 -63.06 17.41 -13.67
C PRO A 241 -63.10 16.03 -14.29
N LEU A 242 -64.08 15.65 -15.05
CA LEU A 242 -64.09 14.44 -15.88
C LEU A 242 -63.31 14.69 -17.17
N ILE A 243 -62.17 14.00 -17.33
CA ILE A 243 -61.38 14.03 -18.56
C ILE A 243 -61.92 12.93 -19.48
N LEU A 244 -62.61 13.25 -20.53
CA LEU A 244 -62.95 12.35 -21.63
C LEU A 244 -61.78 12.39 -22.64
N GLY A 245 -60.90 11.37 -22.63
CA GLY A 245 -59.89 11.20 -23.65
C GLY A 245 -60.44 10.41 -24.83
N ASN A 246 -60.07 10.85 -26.02
CA ASN A 246 -60.17 10.05 -27.25
C ASN A 246 -58.82 9.46 -27.54
#